data_0ab4ab47ea11cc573e3ebb6f84095f75
#
_entry.id   0ab4ab47ea11cc573e3ebb6f84095f75
#
_cell.length_a   1.000
_cell.length_b   1.000
_cell.length_c   1.000
_cell.angle_alpha   90.00
_cell.angle_beta   90.00
_cell.angle_gamma   90.00
#
_symmetry.space_group_name_H-M   'P 1'
#
loop_
_entity.id
_entity.type
_entity.pdbx_description
1 polymer ?
#
loop_
_entity_poly.entity_id
_entity_poly.type
_entity_poly.pdbx_seq_one_letter_code
_entity_poly.pdbx_strand_id
1 'polypeptide(L)'
;MIELQLKIEGKKKTFKQQDVSARAMRECIKFYEKAEKEELSDLDAIDAMIAIVADIFQDPAVTFDSILDGLSGNELVPVLQNIFEQMNDLGSDEKKHPAKKKK
;
A
#
# COMPACT_ATOMS: atom_id res chain seq x y z
N MET A 1 1.46 -12.73 0.52
CA MET A 1 1.49 -12.11 1.87
C MET A 1 2.14 -10.73 1.77
N ILE A 2 1.57 -9.77 2.47
CA ILE A 2 2.07 -8.40 2.45
C ILE A 2 2.75 -8.11 3.77
N GLU A 3 3.95 -7.54 3.69
CA GLU A 3 4.74 -7.21 4.89
C GLU A 3 5.02 -5.73 4.94
N LEU A 4 5.02 -5.20 6.16
CA LEU A 4 5.34 -3.80 6.42
C LEU A 4 6.19 -3.73 7.68
N GLN A 5 7.31 -3.04 7.59
CA GLN A 5 8.17 -2.81 8.74
C GLN A 5 8.08 -1.35 9.15
N LEU A 6 7.77 -1.12 10.40
CA LEU A 6 7.65 0.22 10.97
C LEU A 6 8.48 0.30 12.23
N LYS A 7 9.09 1.47 12.46
CA LYS A 7 9.76 1.74 13.71
C LYS A 7 8.74 2.32 14.68
N ILE A 8 8.45 1.59 15.74
CA ILE A 8 7.49 2.00 16.75
C ILE A 8 8.19 2.05 18.09
N GLU A 9 8.17 3.22 18.71
CA GLU A 9 8.83 3.44 19.99
C GLU A 9 10.30 3.01 19.94
N GLY A 10 10.96 3.35 18.84
CA GLY A 10 12.38 3.07 18.69
C GLY A 10 12.73 1.67 18.26
N LYS A 11 11.74 0.80 18.10
CA LYS A 11 11.97 -0.59 17.72
C LYS A 11 11.32 -0.92 16.41
N LYS A 12 12.04 -1.64 15.56
CA LYS A 12 11.50 -2.07 14.28
C LYS A 12 10.55 -3.24 14.50
N LYS A 13 9.32 -3.09 14.02
CA LYS A 13 8.31 -4.14 14.09
C LYS A 13 7.87 -4.51 12.68
N THR A 14 7.65 -5.81 12.47
CA THR A 14 7.18 -6.33 11.19
C THR A 14 5.71 -6.70 11.32
N PHE A 15 4.91 -6.18 10.40
CA PHE A 15 3.49 -6.50 10.31
C PHE A 15 3.25 -7.29 9.04
N LYS A 16 2.43 -8.32 9.14
CA LYS A 16 2.15 -9.19 8.00
C LYS A 16 0.64 -9.33 7.84
N GLN A 17 0.20 -9.31 6.60
CA GLN A 17 -1.21 -9.48 6.28
C GLN A 17 -1.31 -10.48 5.14
N GLN A 18 -1.98 -11.59 5.39
CA GLN A 18 -2.06 -12.66 4.41
C GLN A 18 -3.06 -12.34 3.30
N ASP A 19 -4.23 -11.87 3.66
CA ASP A 19 -5.29 -11.58 2.73
C ASP A 19 -5.61 -10.09 2.74
N VAL A 20 -5.90 -9.56 1.56
CA VAL A 20 -6.32 -8.18 1.41
C VAL A 20 -7.83 -8.16 1.19
N SER A 21 -8.54 -7.34 1.96
CA SER A 21 -9.98 -7.28 1.85
C SER A 21 -10.40 -6.74 0.47
N ALA A 22 -11.61 -7.10 0.05
CA ALA A 22 -12.15 -6.58 -1.19
C ALA A 22 -12.25 -5.05 -1.15
N ARG A 23 -12.56 -4.50 0.03
CA ARG A 23 -12.61 -3.04 0.17
C ARG A 23 -11.25 -2.41 -0.11
N ALA A 24 -10.18 -2.97 0.43
CA ALA A 24 -8.85 -2.41 0.20
C ALA A 24 -8.45 -2.52 -1.27
N MET A 25 -8.78 -3.63 -1.92
CA MET A 25 -8.52 -3.79 -3.35
C MET A 25 -9.29 -2.75 -4.17
N ARG A 26 -10.54 -2.51 -3.81
CA ARG A 26 -11.35 -1.52 -4.50
C ARG A 26 -10.75 -0.12 -4.37
N GLU A 27 -10.29 0.23 -3.18
CA GLU A 27 -9.67 1.54 -2.98
C GLU A 27 -8.37 1.67 -3.76
N CYS A 28 -7.63 0.58 -3.87
CA CYS A 28 -6.40 0.57 -4.66
C CYS A 28 -6.70 0.83 -6.14
N ILE A 29 -7.74 0.18 -6.67
CA ILE A 29 -8.13 0.38 -8.06
C ILE A 29 -8.57 1.82 -8.30
N LYS A 30 -9.36 2.37 -7.38
CA LYS A 30 -9.79 3.77 -7.49
C LYS A 30 -8.60 4.71 -7.49
N PHE A 31 -7.60 4.41 -6.66
CA PHE A 31 -6.39 5.22 -6.61
C PHE A 31 -5.69 5.23 -7.96
N TYR A 32 -5.52 4.04 -8.56
CA TYR A 32 -4.85 3.97 -9.86
C TYR A 32 -5.61 4.72 -10.95
N GLU A 33 -6.94 4.64 -10.93
CA GLU A 33 -7.73 5.37 -11.91
C GLU A 33 -7.54 6.87 -11.78
N LYS A 34 -7.52 7.37 -10.54
CA LYS A 34 -7.31 8.80 -10.33
C LYS A 34 -5.90 9.22 -10.73
N ALA A 35 -4.93 8.36 -10.45
CA ALA A 35 -3.55 8.67 -10.81
C ALA A 35 -3.39 8.74 -12.33
N GLU A 36 -4.04 7.83 -13.06
CA GLU A 36 -3.98 7.84 -14.51
C GLU A 36 -4.59 9.09 -15.10
N LYS A 37 -5.64 9.61 -14.47
CA LYS A 37 -6.31 10.83 -14.94
C LYS A 37 -5.63 12.09 -14.44
N GLU A 38 -4.53 11.92 -13.69
CA GLU A 38 -3.77 13.04 -13.14
C GLU A 38 -4.63 13.92 -12.25
N GLU A 39 -5.53 13.28 -11.49
CA GLU A 39 -6.42 14.01 -10.57
C GLU A 39 -5.82 14.19 -9.19
N LEU A 40 -4.64 13.62 -8.95
CA LEU A 40 -4.02 13.65 -7.63
C LEU A 40 -2.73 14.47 -7.68
N SER A 41 -2.57 15.37 -6.71
CA SER A 41 -1.27 15.98 -6.48
C SER A 41 -0.34 14.93 -5.87
N ASP A 42 0.96 15.25 -5.83
CA ASP A 42 1.91 14.34 -5.20
C ASP A 42 1.53 14.05 -3.76
N LEU A 43 1.15 15.07 -3.02
CA LEU A 43 0.77 14.88 -1.62
C LEU A 43 -0.50 14.06 -1.51
N ASP A 44 -1.50 14.36 -2.34
CA ASP A 44 -2.74 13.59 -2.32
C ASP A 44 -2.48 12.13 -2.62
N ALA A 45 -1.58 11.85 -3.57
CA ALA A 45 -1.25 10.47 -3.91
C ALA A 45 -0.61 9.76 -2.74
N ILE A 46 0.35 10.41 -2.08
CA ILE A 46 1.02 9.81 -0.93
C ILE A 46 0.02 9.55 0.19
N ASP A 47 -0.83 10.53 0.50
CA ASP A 47 -1.81 10.38 1.56
C ASP A 47 -2.78 9.24 1.27
N ALA A 48 -3.22 9.14 0.02
CA ALA A 48 -4.13 8.06 -0.37
C ALA A 48 -3.46 6.69 -0.21
N MET A 49 -2.19 6.59 -0.62
CA MET A 49 -1.47 5.33 -0.48
C MET A 49 -1.33 4.94 1.00
N ILE A 50 -1.01 5.90 1.86
CA ILE A 50 -0.87 5.62 3.29
C ILE A 50 -2.19 5.12 3.86
N ALA A 51 -3.29 5.79 3.51
CA ALA A 51 -4.60 5.38 4.02
C ALA A 51 -4.96 3.98 3.58
N ILE A 52 -4.67 3.64 2.32
CA ILE A 52 -4.97 2.30 1.81
C ILE A 52 -4.12 1.25 2.52
N VAL A 53 -2.83 1.53 2.72
CA VAL A 53 -1.95 0.60 3.42
C VAL A 53 -2.43 0.38 4.85
N ALA A 54 -2.84 1.45 5.53
CA ALA A 54 -3.35 1.33 6.89
C ALA A 54 -4.58 0.43 6.93
N ASP A 55 -5.43 0.50 5.89
CA ASP A 55 -6.62 -0.35 5.82
C ASP A 55 -6.29 -1.82 5.54
N ILE A 56 -5.19 -2.08 4.82
CA ILE A 56 -4.82 -3.46 4.51
C ILE A 56 -4.54 -4.26 5.78
N PHE A 57 -3.76 -3.68 6.68
CA PHE A 57 -3.35 -4.37 7.89
C PHE A 57 -4.43 -4.20 8.95
N GLN A 58 -4.98 -5.32 9.40
CA GLN A 58 -6.02 -5.29 10.42
C GLN A 58 -5.41 -5.33 11.81
N ASP A 59 -4.44 -4.47 12.00
CA ASP A 59 -3.70 -4.36 13.26
C ASP A 59 -3.86 -2.93 13.76
N PRO A 60 -4.35 -2.72 14.97
CA PRO A 60 -4.55 -1.36 15.47
C PRO A 60 -3.27 -0.53 15.58
N ALA A 61 -2.10 -1.19 15.55
CA ALA A 61 -0.83 -0.47 15.56
C ALA A 61 -0.48 0.12 14.20
N VAL A 62 -1.13 -0.33 13.12
CA VAL A 62 -0.85 0.18 11.78
C VAL A 62 -1.90 1.23 11.43
N THR A 63 -1.51 2.48 11.57
CA THR A 63 -2.39 3.62 11.32
C THR A 63 -1.70 4.60 10.38
N PHE A 64 -2.46 5.57 9.91
CA PHE A 64 -1.89 6.65 9.09
C PHE A 64 -0.68 7.27 9.80
N ASP A 65 -0.85 7.61 11.07
CA ASP A 65 0.21 8.26 11.82
C ASP A 65 1.40 7.34 12.08
N SER A 66 1.16 6.07 12.40
CA SER A 66 2.28 5.17 12.68
C SER A 66 3.10 4.91 11.41
N ILE A 67 2.48 4.92 10.25
CA ILE A 67 3.22 4.79 9.00
C ILE A 67 4.09 6.02 8.78
N LEU A 68 3.54 7.21 8.97
CA LEU A 68 4.31 8.44 8.81
C LEU A 68 5.47 8.51 9.80
N ASP A 69 5.23 8.12 11.04
CA ASP A 69 6.24 8.22 12.08
C ASP A 69 7.23 7.06 12.05
N GLY A 70 6.83 5.93 11.50
CA GLY A 70 7.63 4.72 11.54
C GLY A 70 8.53 4.52 10.33
N LEU A 71 8.47 5.40 9.35
CA LEU A 71 9.31 5.32 8.15
C LEU A 71 10.07 6.63 7.98
N SER A 72 11.30 6.53 7.50
CA SER A 72 12.05 7.74 7.17
C SER A 72 11.53 8.34 5.87
N GLY A 73 11.90 9.61 5.62
CA GLY A 73 11.42 10.30 4.43
C GLY A 73 11.82 9.61 3.14
N ASN A 74 13.01 8.99 3.10
CA ASN A 74 13.44 8.32 1.89
C ASN A 74 12.96 6.88 1.80
N GLU A 75 12.34 6.33 2.84
CA GLU A 75 11.73 5.00 2.81
C GLU A 75 10.25 5.04 2.43
N LEU A 76 9.59 6.17 2.65
CA LEU A 76 8.13 6.22 2.59
C LEU A 76 7.60 5.78 1.23
N VAL A 77 8.02 6.43 0.16
CA VAL A 77 7.47 6.14 -1.17
C VAL A 77 7.86 4.74 -1.63
N PRO A 78 9.14 4.31 -1.53
CA PRO A 78 9.48 2.95 -1.95
C PRO A 78 8.70 1.87 -1.20
N VAL A 79 8.49 2.04 0.10
CA VAL A 79 7.75 1.06 0.89
C VAL A 79 6.29 1.01 0.42
N LEU A 80 5.66 2.17 0.25
CA LEU A 80 4.28 2.20 -0.22
C LEU A 80 4.15 1.56 -1.60
N GLN A 81 5.06 1.89 -2.52
CA GLN A 81 5.01 1.31 -3.85
C GLN A 81 5.19 -0.20 -3.83
N ASN A 82 6.08 -0.68 -2.98
CA ASN A 82 6.29 -2.13 -2.86
C ASN A 82 5.02 -2.83 -2.38
N ILE A 83 4.34 -2.26 -1.41
CA ILE A 83 3.10 -2.84 -0.91
C ILE A 83 2.03 -2.86 -1.99
N PHE A 84 1.92 -1.77 -2.76
CA PHE A 84 0.95 -1.72 -3.85
C PHE A 84 1.25 -2.76 -4.91
N GLU A 85 2.53 -3.01 -5.20
CA GLU A 85 2.91 -4.06 -6.14
C GLU A 85 2.51 -5.43 -5.62
N GLN A 86 2.70 -5.68 -4.33
CA GLN A 86 2.26 -6.95 -3.74
C GLN A 86 0.74 -7.11 -3.84
N MET A 87 -0.01 -6.02 -3.64
CA MET A 87 -1.46 -6.06 -3.80
C MET A 87 -1.85 -6.39 -5.23
N ASN A 88 -1.17 -5.79 -6.20
CA ASN A 88 -1.47 -6.07 -7.60
C ASN A 88 -1.22 -7.53 -7.94
N ASP A 89 -0.14 -8.09 -7.41
CA ASP A 89 0.14 -9.50 -7.63
C ASP A 89 -0.96 -10.40 -7.09
N LEU A 90 -1.50 -10.06 -5.92
CA LEU A 90 -2.61 -10.81 -5.37
C LEU A 90 -3.87 -10.67 -6.23
N GLY A 91 -4.12 -9.45 -6.71
CA GLY A 91 -5.31 -9.19 -7.49
C GLY A 91 -5.25 -9.79 -8.89
N SER A 92 -4.05 -9.98 -9.45
CA SER A 92 -3.87 -10.51 -10.79
C SER A 92 -3.55 -11.99 -10.79
N ASP A 93 -3.79 -12.64 -9.71
CA ASP A 93 -3.45 -14.04 -9.54
C ASP A 93 -4.14 -14.93 -10.56
N GLU A 94 -5.20 -14.47 -11.12
CA GLU A 94 -5.77 -15.21 -12.20
C GLU A 94 -5.20 -14.80 -13.49
N LYS A 95 -4.76 -14.42 -13.89
CA LYS A 95 -4.39 -14.08 -15.13
C LYS A 95 -3.35 -13.67 -15.55
N LYS A 96 -3.07 -13.88 -15.31
CA LYS A 96 -2.06 -13.54 -15.47
C LYS A 96 -1.65 -12.98 -16.23
N HIS A 97 -2.00 -12.87 -16.25
CA HIS A 97 -1.56 -12.00 -16.72
C HIS A 97 -1.09 -11.54 -17.38
N PRO A 98 -1.28 -11.57 -17.77
CA PRO A 98 -0.65 -10.85 -18.18
C PRO A 98 -0.47 -10.05 -18.47
N ALA A 99 -0.61 -9.89 -18.54
CA ALA A 99 -0.24 -8.93 -18.75
C ALA A 99 0.16 -8.25 -18.73
N LYS A 100 0.05 -8.29 -18.79
CA LYS A 100 0.61 -7.56 -18.66
C LYS A 100 1.28 -7.18 -18.95
N LYS A 101 1.25 -7.38 -19.16
CA LYS A 101 1.84 -6.81 -19.44
C LYS A 101 2.20 -6.33 -19.86
N LYS A 102 1.99 -6.44 -20.15
CA LYS A 102 2.22 -5.76 -20.57
C LYS A 102 2.48 -5.27 -20.71
N LYS A 103 2.32 -5.56 -21.01
CA LYS A 103 2.44 -4.89 -21.18
C LYS A 103 2.60 -4.59 -21.27
#